data_f89352c5d2413798c71fc9672f19be41
#
_entry.id   f89352c5d2413798c71fc9672f19be41
#
_cell.length_a   1.000
_cell.length_b   1.000
_cell.length_c   1.000
_cell.angle_alpha   90.00
_cell.angle_beta   90.00
_cell.angle_gamma   90.00
#
_symmetry.space_group_name_H-M   'P 1'
#
loop_
_entity.id
_entity.type
_entity.pdbx_description
1 polymer ?
#
loop_
_entity_poly.entity_id
_entity_poly.type
_entity_poly.pdbx_seq_one_letter_code
_entity_poly.pdbx_strand_id
1 'polypeptide(L)'
;MNKNMTEAEKKKKDYEEFKLKLKEMKGKESISKDGVKVEIAANIGTPKDMDKVLENDGEGIGLFRSEFLYMDRDKLPTEEEQFKAYKTVAERLEGKPVVIRTLDVGGDKKLPYLDIPKEMNPFLGYRAIRLCLDRTDIFRTQLRAILRASAFGNIRIMFPMISNIKEIRDAKAIIEEIKEELRSENIPFNNDIQIGIMVEIPAAAIHSD
;
A
#
# COMPACT_ATOMS: atom_id res chain seq x y z
N MET A 1 10.72 44.51 -19.41
CA MET A 1 10.09 43.43 -18.63
C MET A 1 9.72 42.28 -19.59
N ASN A 2 10.19 41.10 -19.32
CA ASN A 2 10.16 39.98 -20.25
C ASN A 2 8.72 39.38 -20.29
N LYS A 3 8.10 39.25 -21.47
CA LYS A 3 6.74 38.69 -21.67
C LYS A 3 6.54 37.35 -20.97
N ASN A 4 7.60 36.54 -20.85
CA ASN A 4 7.59 35.24 -20.21
C ASN A 4 7.48 35.30 -18.66
N MET A 5 7.97 36.37 -18.01
CA MET A 5 7.85 36.56 -16.57
C MET A 5 6.41 36.92 -16.17
N THR A 6 5.73 37.74 -16.94
CA THR A 6 4.31 38.12 -16.70
C THR A 6 3.37 36.93 -16.89
N GLU A 7 3.64 36.02 -17.83
CA GLU A 7 2.84 34.82 -18.03
C GLU A 7 3.03 33.80 -16.89
N ALA A 8 4.28 33.65 -16.39
CA ALA A 8 4.59 32.81 -15.25
C ALA A 8 3.95 33.33 -13.95
N GLU A 9 3.97 34.64 -13.72
CA GLU A 9 3.32 35.30 -12.57
C GLU A 9 1.79 35.07 -12.60
N LYS A 10 1.18 35.21 -13.77
CA LYS A 10 -0.26 34.95 -13.95
C LYS A 10 -0.58 33.49 -13.65
N LYS A 11 0.15 32.54 -14.21
CA LYS A 11 -0.03 31.10 -13.93
C LYS A 11 0.14 30.78 -12.45
N LYS A 12 1.08 31.43 -11.77
CA LYS A 12 1.29 31.25 -10.33
C LYS A 12 0.07 31.74 -9.54
N LYS A 13 -0.45 32.92 -9.87
CA LYS A 13 -1.63 33.50 -9.23
C LYS A 13 -2.88 32.62 -9.45
N ASP A 14 -3.12 32.21 -10.69
CA ASP A 14 -4.24 31.32 -11.03
C ASP A 14 -4.15 29.98 -10.27
N TYR A 15 -2.94 29.45 -10.08
CA TYR A 15 -2.69 28.25 -9.30
C TYR A 15 -2.92 28.45 -7.80
N GLU A 16 -2.52 29.59 -7.25
CA GLU A 16 -2.77 29.94 -5.84
C GLU A 16 -4.26 30.11 -5.56
N GLU A 17 -5.01 30.78 -6.47
CA GLU A 17 -6.47 30.90 -6.38
C GLU A 17 -7.16 29.53 -6.50
N PHE A 18 -6.69 28.67 -7.39
CA PHE A 18 -7.18 27.31 -7.50
C PHE A 18 -6.95 26.49 -6.22
N LYS A 19 -5.77 26.61 -5.60
CA LYS A 19 -5.48 25.97 -4.31
C LYS A 19 -6.40 26.45 -3.18
N LEU A 20 -6.73 27.73 -3.16
CA LEU A 20 -7.68 28.25 -2.17
C LEU A 20 -9.07 27.65 -2.35
N LYS A 21 -9.56 27.55 -3.59
CA LYS A 21 -10.85 26.89 -3.89
C LYS A 21 -10.86 25.42 -3.49
N LEU A 22 -9.74 24.69 -3.68
CA LEU A 22 -9.62 23.31 -3.22
C LEU A 22 -9.71 23.19 -1.70
N LYS A 23 -9.14 24.15 -0.95
CA LYS A 23 -9.26 24.18 0.52
C LYS A 23 -10.70 24.32 1.01
N GLU A 24 -11.57 24.99 0.26
CA GLU A 24 -13.00 25.13 0.58
C GLU A 24 -13.78 23.82 0.43
N MET A 25 -13.19 22.83 -0.26
CA MET A 25 -13.78 21.49 -0.40
C MET A 25 -13.48 20.59 0.80
N LYS A 26 -12.52 20.97 1.65
CA LYS A 26 -12.12 20.18 2.82
C LYS A 26 -13.29 20.00 3.78
N GLY A 27 -13.43 18.78 4.33
CA GLY A 27 -14.51 18.39 5.23
C GLY A 27 -15.85 18.12 4.54
N LYS A 28 -15.93 18.23 3.21
CA LYS A 28 -17.14 17.87 2.46
C LYS A 28 -17.09 16.39 2.09
N GLU A 29 -18.23 15.71 2.16
CA GLU A 29 -18.34 14.34 1.67
C GLU A 29 -18.06 14.26 0.17
N SER A 30 -17.31 13.23 -0.21
CA SER A 30 -17.00 12.92 -1.61
C SER A 30 -18.18 12.20 -2.26
N ILE A 31 -19.04 12.96 -2.92
CA ILE A 31 -20.27 12.45 -3.54
C ILE A 31 -20.25 12.78 -5.04
N SER A 32 -20.53 11.79 -5.88
CA SER A 32 -20.68 11.97 -7.32
C SER A 32 -21.96 12.76 -7.67
N LYS A 33 -22.08 13.23 -8.93
CA LYS A 33 -23.24 14.04 -9.36
C LYS A 33 -24.57 13.27 -9.27
N ASP A 34 -24.53 11.96 -9.33
CA ASP A 34 -25.68 11.06 -9.20
C ASP A 34 -25.93 10.59 -7.76
N GLY A 35 -25.22 11.19 -6.77
CA GLY A 35 -25.45 10.96 -5.34
C GLY A 35 -24.72 9.76 -4.76
N VAL A 36 -23.82 9.11 -5.49
CA VAL A 36 -23.05 7.99 -4.98
C VAL A 36 -21.87 8.49 -4.14
N LYS A 37 -21.76 8.02 -2.90
CA LYS A 37 -20.62 8.32 -2.03
C LYS A 37 -19.38 7.55 -2.51
N VAL A 38 -18.28 8.25 -2.71
CA VAL A 38 -17.00 7.71 -3.15
C VAL A 38 -15.95 8.00 -2.09
N GLU A 39 -15.17 6.99 -1.72
CA GLU A 39 -14.05 7.14 -0.78
C GLU A 39 -12.80 7.64 -1.52
N ILE A 40 -12.27 8.79 -1.12
CA ILE A 40 -11.03 9.35 -1.69
C ILE A 40 -9.86 8.98 -0.79
N ALA A 41 -9.10 7.97 -1.21
CA ALA A 41 -7.98 7.45 -0.46
C ALA A 41 -6.63 7.85 -1.08
N ALA A 42 -5.64 8.07 -0.22
CA ALA A 42 -4.30 8.49 -0.63
C ALA A 42 -3.40 7.30 -0.97
N ASN A 43 -2.35 7.57 -1.76
CA ASN A 43 -1.22 6.66 -1.95
C ASN A 43 -0.03 7.17 -1.14
N ILE A 44 0.57 6.30 -0.33
CA ILE A 44 1.75 6.61 0.48
C ILE A 44 2.87 5.59 0.28
N GLY A 45 4.11 6.00 0.58
CA GLY A 45 5.27 5.12 0.63
C GLY A 45 5.78 4.91 2.05
N THR A 46 5.59 5.89 2.93
CA THR A 46 6.09 5.88 4.31
C THR A 46 5.10 6.54 5.28
N PRO A 47 5.22 6.28 6.59
CA PRO A 47 4.43 7.00 7.60
C PRO A 47 4.62 8.52 7.61
N LYS A 48 5.72 9.04 7.04
CA LYS A 48 5.98 10.48 6.93
C LYS A 48 5.00 11.19 5.99
N ASP A 49 4.39 10.45 5.08
CA ASP A 49 3.42 11.00 4.13
C ASP A 49 2.08 11.35 4.81
N MET A 50 1.84 10.81 6.01
CA MET A 50 0.57 10.97 6.73
C MET A 50 0.21 12.42 7.05
N ASP A 51 1.20 13.30 7.28
CA ASP A 51 0.92 14.72 7.53
C ASP A 51 0.20 15.35 6.33
N LYS A 52 0.68 15.05 5.11
CA LYS A 52 0.05 15.52 3.88
C LYS A 52 -1.32 14.90 3.63
N VAL A 53 -1.50 13.62 3.97
CA VAL A 53 -2.79 12.93 3.84
C VAL A 53 -3.84 13.61 4.72
N LEU A 54 -3.52 13.83 5.99
CA LEU A 54 -4.43 14.47 6.94
C LEU A 54 -4.66 15.95 6.61
N GLU A 55 -3.61 16.67 6.17
CA GLU A 55 -3.72 18.05 5.73
C GLU A 55 -4.68 18.21 4.53
N ASN A 56 -4.75 17.22 3.65
CA ASN A 56 -5.60 17.21 2.47
C ASN A 56 -6.91 16.39 2.66
N ASP A 57 -7.27 16.10 3.90
CA ASP A 57 -8.54 15.45 4.26
C ASP A 57 -8.73 14.07 3.62
N GLY A 58 -7.64 13.27 3.54
CA GLY A 58 -7.70 11.92 3.00
C GLY A 58 -8.66 11.02 3.81
N GLU A 59 -9.53 10.29 3.11
CA GLU A 59 -10.54 9.42 3.70
C GLU A 59 -10.01 8.02 4.01
N GLY A 60 -8.75 7.76 3.66
CA GLY A 60 -8.04 6.49 3.91
C GLY A 60 -6.72 6.40 3.16
N ILE A 61 -6.07 5.26 3.26
CA ILE A 61 -4.95 4.86 2.41
C ILE A 61 -5.41 3.77 1.47
N GLY A 62 -5.58 4.12 0.20
CA GLY A 62 -5.93 3.18 -0.87
C GLY A 62 -4.74 2.33 -1.31
N LEU A 63 -3.52 2.82 -1.09
CA LEU A 63 -2.30 2.09 -1.38
C LEU A 63 -1.14 2.54 -0.49
N PHE A 64 -0.76 1.69 0.47
CA PHE A 64 0.54 1.78 1.13
C PHE A 64 1.54 0.93 0.33
N ARG A 65 2.46 1.59 -0.36
CA ARG A 65 3.52 0.95 -1.15
C ARG A 65 4.64 0.49 -0.24
N SER A 66 4.51 -0.72 0.27
CA SER A 66 5.41 -1.28 1.29
C SER A 66 6.86 -1.44 0.82
N GLU A 67 7.11 -1.49 -0.49
CA GLU A 67 8.46 -1.58 -1.06
C GLU A 67 9.38 -0.44 -0.61
N PHE A 68 8.86 0.74 -0.28
CA PHE A 68 9.66 1.85 0.26
C PHE A 68 10.29 1.54 1.62
N LEU A 69 9.75 0.59 2.38
CA LEU A 69 10.39 0.12 3.62
C LEU A 69 11.62 -0.76 3.36
N TYR A 70 11.74 -1.28 2.14
CA TYR A 70 12.83 -2.15 1.70
C TYR A 70 13.91 -1.40 0.89
N MET A 71 13.60 -0.22 0.38
CA MET A 71 14.53 0.59 -0.42
C MET A 71 15.50 1.38 0.48
N ASP A 72 16.60 1.84 -0.11
CA ASP A 72 17.63 2.70 0.53
C ASP A 72 18.21 2.11 1.84
N ARG A 73 18.42 0.79 1.85
CA ARG A 73 19.00 0.04 2.99
C ARG A 73 19.88 -1.11 2.49
N ASP A 74 20.70 -1.64 3.42
CA ASP A 74 21.64 -2.72 3.16
C ASP A 74 21.13 -4.11 3.57
N LYS A 75 19.94 -4.18 4.20
CA LYS A 75 19.32 -5.42 4.71
C LYS A 75 17.81 -5.34 4.71
N LEU A 76 17.17 -6.50 4.75
CA LEU A 76 15.71 -6.63 4.88
C LEU A 76 15.20 -5.89 6.14
N PRO A 77 14.04 -5.22 6.06
CA PRO A 77 13.38 -4.66 7.23
C PRO A 77 12.93 -5.78 8.17
N THR A 78 13.15 -5.59 9.46
CA THR A 78 12.67 -6.51 10.48
C THR A 78 11.15 -6.47 10.60
N GLU A 79 10.56 -7.48 11.21
CA GLU A 79 9.12 -7.49 11.54
C GLU A 79 8.75 -6.26 12.37
N GLU A 80 9.56 -5.91 13.36
CA GLU A 80 9.28 -4.78 14.25
C GLU A 80 9.33 -3.42 13.55
N GLU A 81 10.27 -3.22 12.62
CA GLU A 81 10.34 -1.99 11.80
C GLU A 81 9.09 -1.86 10.93
N GLN A 82 8.67 -2.95 10.28
CA GLN A 82 7.47 -2.97 9.45
C GLN A 82 6.20 -2.77 10.30
N PHE A 83 6.09 -3.48 11.42
CA PHE A 83 4.98 -3.35 12.36
C PHE A 83 4.80 -1.90 12.82
N LYS A 84 5.88 -1.23 13.26
CA LYS A 84 5.83 0.19 13.67
C LYS A 84 5.34 1.10 12.55
N ALA A 85 5.81 0.88 11.33
CA ALA A 85 5.39 1.67 10.18
C ALA A 85 3.89 1.52 9.89
N TYR A 86 3.39 0.28 9.83
CA TYR A 86 1.98 0.00 9.56
C TYR A 86 1.06 0.45 10.71
N LYS A 87 1.44 0.17 11.94
CA LYS A 87 0.73 0.63 13.15
C LYS A 87 0.59 2.14 13.18
N THR A 88 1.69 2.88 12.96
CA THR A 88 1.66 4.34 12.96
C THR A 88 0.64 4.90 11.98
N VAL A 89 0.55 4.33 10.79
CA VAL A 89 -0.42 4.76 9.77
C VAL A 89 -1.85 4.41 10.19
N ALA A 90 -2.06 3.20 10.72
CA ALA A 90 -3.38 2.73 11.15
C ALA A 90 -3.94 3.57 12.30
N GLU A 91 -3.13 3.87 13.31
CA GLU A 91 -3.53 4.70 14.45
C GLU A 91 -3.87 6.13 14.04
N ARG A 92 -3.10 6.72 13.11
CA ARG A 92 -3.33 8.11 12.65
C ARG A 92 -4.57 8.28 11.79
N LEU A 93 -5.13 7.20 11.26
CA LEU A 93 -6.33 7.22 10.44
C LEU A 93 -7.63 6.96 11.21
N GLU A 94 -7.55 6.70 12.53
CA GLU A 94 -8.70 6.64 13.43
C GLU A 94 -9.86 5.76 12.89
N GLY A 95 -9.51 4.56 12.39
CA GLY A 95 -10.47 3.59 11.86
C GLY A 95 -10.78 3.71 10.38
N LYS A 96 -10.32 4.75 9.68
CA LYS A 96 -10.37 4.82 8.22
C LYS A 96 -9.50 3.70 7.60
N PRO A 97 -9.82 3.22 6.38
CA PRO A 97 -9.13 2.07 5.80
C PRO A 97 -7.68 2.35 5.44
N VAL A 98 -6.84 1.33 5.64
CA VAL A 98 -5.43 1.30 5.23
C VAL A 98 -5.19 0.05 4.40
N VAL A 99 -5.09 0.18 3.10
CA VAL A 99 -4.76 -0.94 2.21
C VAL A 99 -3.24 -1.03 2.09
N ILE A 100 -2.66 -2.09 2.66
CA ILE A 100 -1.23 -2.38 2.57
C ILE A 100 -1.00 -3.37 1.43
N ARG A 101 -0.29 -2.92 0.40
CA ARG A 101 0.19 -3.81 -0.66
C ARG A 101 1.41 -4.56 -0.15
N THR A 102 1.40 -5.90 -0.25
CA THR A 102 2.58 -6.70 0.04
C THR A 102 3.70 -6.38 -0.92
N LEU A 103 4.91 -6.83 -0.61
CA LEU A 103 6.14 -6.49 -1.32
C LEU A 103 6.01 -6.60 -2.85
N ASP A 104 6.24 -5.50 -3.54
CA ASP A 104 6.27 -5.42 -5.00
C ASP A 104 7.64 -4.93 -5.47
N VAL A 105 8.63 -5.82 -5.41
CA VAL A 105 9.98 -5.61 -5.92
C VAL A 105 10.29 -6.61 -7.03
N GLY A 106 11.24 -6.24 -7.87
CA GLY A 106 11.60 -6.93 -9.12
C GLY A 106 11.45 -6.00 -10.31
N GLY A 107 11.94 -6.38 -11.46
CA GLY A 107 11.93 -5.52 -12.63
C GLY A 107 12.85 -4.31 -12.46
N ASP A 108 12.25 -3.14 -12.39
CA ASP A 108 12.94 -1.85 -12.21
C ASP A 108 13.31 -1.54 -10.75
N LYS A 109 12.64 -2.17 -9.79
CA LYS A 109 12.86 -1.96 -8.36
C LYS A 109 13.82 -3.01 -7.82
N LYS A 110 15.11 -2.72 -7.89
CA LYS A 110 16.16 -3.62 -7.37
C LYS A 110 16.51 -3.31 -5.93
N LEU A 111 16.67 -4.37 -5.14
CA LEU A 111 17.22 -4.30 -3.79
C LEU A 111 18.64 -4.90 -3.83
N PRO A 112 19.69 -4.12 -3.49
CA PRO A 112 21.08 -4.57 -3.65
C PRO A 112 21.42 -5.84 -2.85
N TYR A 113 20.70 -6.08 -1.78
CA TYR A 113 20.90 -7.19 -0.84
C TYR A 113 19.97 -8.39 -1.12
N LEU A 114 19.16 -8.33 -2.18
CA LEU A 114 18.28 -9.42 -2.61
C LEU A 114 18.70 -9.87 -4.01
N ASP A 115 19.22 -11.09 -4.08
CA ASP A 115 19.63 -11.67 -5.35
C ASP A 115 18.39 -12.08 -6.17
N ILE A 116 18.00 -11.19 -7.07
CA ILE A 116 16.90 -11.41 -8.01
C ILE A 116 17.50 -11.73 -9.38
N PRO A 117 17.13 -12.85 -10.01
CA PRO A 117 17.64 -13.23 -11.33
C PRO A 117 17.45 -12.14 -12.37
N LYS A 118 18.42 -12.01 -13.29
CA LYS A 118 18.23 -11.17 -14.46
C LYS A 118 17.37 -11.88 -15.48
N GLU A 119 16.26 -11.26 -15.85
CA GLU A 119 15.33 -11.77 -16.85
C GLU A 119 15.20 -10.83 -18.03
N MET A 120 14.80 -11.35 -19.20
CA MET A 120 14.60 -10.53 -20.39
C MET A 120 13.36 -9.63 -20.29
N ASN A 121 12.32 -10.12 -19.60
CA ASN A 121 11.08 -9.40 -19.34
C ASN A 121 10.78 -9.37 -17.81
N PRO A 122 11.55 -8.62 -17.03
CA PRO A 122 11.47 -8.69 -15.56
C PRO A 122 10.11 -8.24 -15.00
N PHE A 123 9.34 -7.43 -15.73
CA PHE A 123 7.99 -7.01 -15.30
C PHE A 123 6.97 -8.16 -15.30
N LEU A 124 7.19 -9.16 -16.15
CA LEU A 124 6.34 -10.37 -16.26
C LEU A 124 6.94 -11.58 -15.55
N GLY A 125 8.12 -11.43 -14.96
CA GLY A 125 8.94 -12.50 -14.41
C GLY A 125 8.81 -12.68 -12.89
N TYR A 126 9.96 -13.02 -12.28
CA TYR A 126 10.11 -13.30 -10.86
C TYR A 126 10.08 -12.02 -10.02
N ARG A 127 8.88 -11.63 -9.59
CA ARG A 127 8.65 -10.43 -8.78
C ARG A 127 7.40 -10.56 -7.90
N ALA A 128 7.24 -9.64 -6.97
CA ALA A 128 6.04 -9.45 -6.17
C ALA A 128 5.56 -10.76 -5.53
N ILE A 129 4.30 -11.18 -5.76
CA ILE A 129 3.75 -12.39 -5.14
C ILE A 129 4.56 -13.66 -5.48
N ARG A 130 5.15 -13.77 -6.68
CA ARG A 130 5.96 -14.92 -7.08
C ARG A 130 7.22 -15.03 -6.25
N LEU A 131 7.92 -13.90 -6.05
CA LEU A 131 9.05 -13.80 -5.14
C LEU A 131 8.63 -14.09 -3.71
N CYS A 132 7.49 -13.55 -3.26
CA CYS A 132 6.99 -13.73 -1.90
C CYS A 132 6.64 -15.19 -1.58
N LEU A 133 6.05 -15.93 -2.53
CA LEU A 133 5.71 -17.34 -2.35
C LEU A 133 6.94 -18.27 -2.40
N ASP A 134 8.01 -17.86 -3.06
CA ASP A 134 9.30 -18.57 -3.07
C ASP A 134 10.15 -18.20 -1.85
N ARG A 135 10.27 -16.91 -1.54
CA ARG A 135 10.98 -16.39 -0.37
C ARG A 135 10.01 -16.18 0.81
N THR A 136 9.46 -17.28 1.28
CA THR A 136 8.47 -17.29 2.37
C THR A 136 8.99 -16.68 3.68
N ASP A 137 10.31 -16.67 3.91
CA ASP A 137 10.96 -15.98 5.02
C ASP A 137 10.66 -14.47 5.01
N ILE A 138 10.78 -13.83 3.85
CA ILE A 138 10.48 -12.40 3.67
C ILE A 138 8.98 -12.17 3.78
N PHE A 139 8.19 -13.01 3.11
CA PHE A 139 6.75 -12.86 3.06
C PHE A 139 6.09 -13.04 4.44
N ARG A 140 6.49 -14.07 5.20
CA ARG A 140 6.00 -14.32 6.56
C ARG A 140 6.33 -13.15 7.49
N THR A 141 7.55 -12.62 7.43
CA THR A 141 7.97 -11.45 8.20
C THR A 141 7.05 -10.26 7.93
N GLN A 142 6.74 -9.98 6.67
CA GLN A 142 5.85 -8.89 6.29
C GLN A 142 4.41 -9.14 6.73
N LEU A 143 3.85 -10.31 6.44
CA LEU A 143 2.47 -10.65 6.79
C LEU A 143 2.25 -10.64 8.30
N ARG A 144 3.23 -11.13 9.07
CA ARG A 144 3.19 -11.09 10.53
C ARG A 144 3.16 -9.66 11.05
N ALA A 145 3.97 -8.77 10.49
CA ALA A 145 3.95 -7.35 10.83
C ALA A 145 2.61 -6.68 10.50
N ILE A 146 2.01 -7.00 9.34
CA ILE A 146 0.70 -6.47 8.94
C ILE A 146 -0.41 -6.97 9.87
N LEU A 147 -0.43 -8.27 10.18
CA LEU A 147 -1.41 -8.86 11.08
C LEU A 147 -1.33 -8.25 12.48
N ARG A 148 -0.14 -8.12 13.06
CA ARG A 148 0.05 -7.44 14.34
C ARG A 148 -0.46 -5.99 14.31
N ALA A 149 -0.18 -5.27 13.24
CA ALA A 149 -0.62 -3.89 13.08
C ALA A 149 -2.14 -3.78 12.92
N SER A 150 -2.82 -4.81 12.43
CA SER A 150 -4.28 -4.82 12.24
C SER A 150 -5.09 -4.74 13.54
N ALA A 151 -4.46 -4.98 14.69
CA ALA A 151 -5.09 -4.75 16.00
C ALA A 151 -5.28 -3.24 16.32
N PHE A 152 -4.64 -2.34 15.55
CA PHE A 152 -4.58 -0.91 15.84
C PHE A 152 -5.37 -0.05 14.86
N GLY A 153 -6.08 -0.64 13.91
CA GLY A 153 -6.92 0.07 12.94
C GLY A 153 -7.44 -0.80 11.80
N ASN A 154 -8.12 -0.19 10.86
CA ASN A 154 -8.78 -0.88 9.75
C ASN A 154 -7.78 -1.20 8.62
N ILE A 155 -6.87 -2.13 8.87
CA ILE A 155 -5.88 -2.59 7.89
C ILE A 155 -6.50 -3.65 6.98
N ARG A 156 -6.16 -3.56 5.69
CA ARG A 156 -6.50 -4.52 4.64
C ARG A 156 -5.22 -4.94 3.90
N ILE A 157 -5.17 -6.19 3.44
CA ILE A 157 -4.03 -6.72 2.68
C ILE A 157 -4.37 -6.72 1.20
N MET A 158 -3.44 -6.26 0.35
CA MET A 158 -3.54 -6.34 -1.10
C MET A 158 -2.34 -7.08 -1.68
N PHE A 159 -2.59 -8.14 -2.44
CA PHE A 159 -1.54 -8.87 -3.17
C PHE A 159 -1.35 -8.31 -4.56
N PRO A 160 -0.12 -7.87 -4.92
CA PRO A 160 0.21 -7.45 -6.27
C PRO A 160 0.47 -8.65 -7.19
N MET A 161 0.38 -8.42 -8.51
CA MET A 161 0.82 -9.33 -9.56
C MET A 161 0.15 -10.72 -9.57
N ILE A 162 -1.05 -10.84 -9.01
CA ILE A 162 -1.81 -12.09 -9.01
C ILE A 162 -2.20 -12.47 -10.44
N SER A 163 -1.85 -13.69 -10.85
CA SER A 163 -2.13 -14.22 -12.18
C SER A 163 -3.07 -15.44 -12.18
N ASN A 164 -3.22 -16.10 -11.03
CA ASN A 164 -4.07 -17.28 -10.89
C ASN A 164 -4.56 -17.48 -9.44
N ILE A 165 -5.60 -18.30 -9.30
CA ILE A 165 -6.25 -18.56 -8.01
C ILE A 165 -5.35 -19.31 -7.02
N LYS A 166 -4.37 -20.09 -7.53
CA LYS A 166 -3.45 -20.84 -6.67
C LYS A 166 -2.58 -19.90 -5.85
N GLU A 167 -2.07 -18.81 -6.44
CA GLU A 167 -1.28 -17.81 -5.74
C GLU A 167 -2.05 -17.20 -4.56
N ILE A 168 -3.35 -16.94 -4.75
CA ILE A 168 -4.21 -16.42 -3.67
C ILE A 168 -4.38 -17.45 -2.57
N ARG A 169 -4.62 -18.72 -2.93
CA ARG A 169 -4.81 -19.81 -1.95
C ARG A 169 -3.56 -20.06 -1.14
N ASP A 170 -2.40 -20.09 -1.79
CA ASP A 170 -1.10 -20.29 -1.14
C ASP A 170 -0.80 -19.11 -0.17
N ALA A 171 -1.01 -17.87 -0.59
CA ALA A 171 -0.83 -16.70 0.26
C ALA A 171 -1.79 -16.69 1.46
N LYS A 172 -3.06 -17.06 1.26
CA LYS A 172 -4.04 -17.18 2.35
C LYS A 172 -3.69 -18.29 3.32
N ALA A 173 -3.16 -19.43 2.85
CA ALA A 173 -2.69 -20.50 3.72
C ALA A 173 -1.57 -20.01 4.66
N ILE A 174 -0.60 -19.29 4.14
CA ILE A 174 0.47 -18.68 4.95
C ILE A 174 -0.10 -17.71 5.99
N ILE A 175 -1.11 -16.90 5.63
CA ILE A 175 -1.77 -15.99 6.59
C ILE A 175 -2.42 -16.78 7.73
N GLU A 176 -3.14 -17.87 7.44
CA GLU A 176 -3.78 -18.67 8.48
C GLU A 176 -2.75 -19.32 9.42
N GLU A 177 -1.65 -19.84 8.88
CA GLU A 177 -0.53 -20.34 9.71
C GLU A 177 0.00 -19.24 10.65
N ILE A 178 0.22 -18.04 10.15
CA ILE A 178 0.71 -16.91 10.96
C ILE A 178 -0.32 -16.50 12.02
N LYS A 179 -1.61 -16.55 11.70
CA LYS A 179 -2.68 -16.29 12.69
C LYS A 179 -2.64 -17.30 13.84
N GLU A 180 -2.39 -18.59 13.56
CA GLU A 180 -2.24 -19.61 14.61
C GLU A 180 -1.00 -19.35 15.48
N GLU A 181 0.13 -18.96 14.88
CA GLU A 181 1.32 -18.56 15.62
C GLU A 181 1.04 -17.39 16.55
N LEU A 182 0.43 -16.31 16.04
CA LEU A 182 0.09 -15.13 16.81
C LEU A 182 -0.88 -15.45 17.96
N ARG A 183 -1.86 -16.35 17.73
CA ARG A 183 -2.75 -16.84 18.80
C ARG A 183 -2.00 -17.58 19.88
N SER A 184 -1.08 -18.48 19.50
CA SER A 184 -0.28 -19.25 20.45
C SER A 184 0.65 -18.37 21.30
N GLU A 185 1.09 -17.25 20.75
CA GLU A 185 1.93 -16.24 21.40
C GLU A 185 1.11 -15.19 22.18
N ASN A 186 -0.23 -15.25 22.12
CA ASN A 186 -1.12 -14.24 22.70
C ASN A 186 -0.90 -12.81 22.13
N ILE A 187 -0.50 -12.69 20.87
CA ILE A 187 -0.33 -11.42 20.18
C ILE A 187 -1.64 -11.03 19.51
N PRO A 188 -2.21 -9.83 19.79
CA PRO A 188 -3.47 -9.41 19.22
C PRO A 188 -3.35 -9.08 17.74
N PHE A 189 -4.40 -9.43 16.98
CA PHE A 189 -4.57 -9.08 15.57
C PHE A 189 -6.06 -9.10 15.19
N ASN A 190 -6.42 -8.50 14.05
CA ASN A 190 -7.77 -8.59 13.50
C ASN A 190 -7.95 -9.94 12.80
N ASN A 191 -8.80 -10.82 13.37
CA ASN A 191 -9.07 -12.13 12.79
C ASN A 191 -9.76 -12.05 11.42
N ASP A 192 -10.59 -11.02 11.22
CA ASP A 192 -11.41 -10.80 10.02
C ASP A 192 -10.78 -9.80 9.05
N ILE A 193 -9.44 -9.73 9.04
CA ILE A 193 -8.70 -8.85 8.13
C ILE A 193 -9.10 -9.10 6.68
N GLN A 194 -9.46 -8.04 5.97
CA GLN A 194 -9.84 -8.13 4.57
C GLN A 194 -8.60 -8.36 3.69
N ILE A 195 -8.72 -9.29 2.74
CA ILE A 195 -7.67 -9.66 1.80
C ILE A 195 -8.21 -9.47 0.39
N GLY A 196 -7.46 -8.73 -0.43
CA GLY A 196 -7.76 -8.48 -1.83
C GLY A 196 -6.55 -8.61 -2.73
N ILE A 197 -6.74 -8.37 -4.01
CA ILE A 197 -5.69 -8.38 -5.03
C ILE A 197 -5.63 -7.04 -5.76
N MET A 198 -4.48 -6.72 -6.33
CA MET A 198 -4.36 -5.70 -7.34
C MET A 198 -4.69 -6.32 -8.70
N VAL A 199 -5.74 -5.85 -9.34
CA VAL A 199 -6.14 -6.33 -10.68
C VAL A 199 -5.31 -5.58 -11.71
N GLU A 200 -4.15 -6.12 -12.04
CA GLU A 200 -3.16 -5.51 -12.94
C GLU A 200 -2.61 -6.50 -13.98
N ILE A 201 -2.82 -7.80 -13.76
CA ILE A 201 -2.49 -8.84 -14.72
C ILE A 201 -3.76 -9.17 -15.53
N PRO A 202 -3.70 -9.26 -16.86
CA PRO A 202 -4.88 -9.52 -17.69
C PRO A 202 -5.66 -10.78 -17.28
N ALA A 203 -4.95 -11.84 -16.88
CA ALA A 203 -5.59 -13.07 -16.39
C ALA A 203 -6.49 -12.82 -15.19
N ALA A 204 -6.06 -11.98 -14.22
CA ALA A 204 -6.86 -11.64 -13.05
C ALA A 204 -8.16 -10.88 -13.41
N ALA A 205 -8.11 -10.04 -14.46
CA ALA A 205 -9.30 -9.32 -14.93
C ALA A 205 -10.27 -10.23 -15.69
N ILE A 206 -9.76 -11.21 -16.46
CA ILE A 206 -10.59 -12.10 -17.30
C ILE A 206 -11.20 -13.23 -16.47
N HIS A 207 -10.51 -13.71 -15.44
CA HIS A 207 -10.93 -14.82 -14.56
C HIS A 207 -11.35 -14.32 -13.17
N SER A 208 -12.06 -13.20 -13.13
CA SER A 208 -12.51 -12.60 -11.85
C SER A 208 -13.78 -13.22 -11.26
N ASP A 209 -14.38 -14.19 -11.93
CA ASP A 209 -15.64 -14.88 -11.58
C ASP A 209 -15.50 -15.78 -10.32
#